data_d309639981132010e5c4cbf37f154e6d
#
_entry.id   d309639981132010e5c4cbf37f154e6d
#
_cell.length_a   1.000
_cell.length_b   1.000
_cell.length_c   1.000
_cell.angle_alpha   90.00
_cell.angle_beta   90.00
_cell.angle_gamma   90.00
#
_symmetry.space_group_name_H-M   'P 1'
#
loop_
_entity.id
_entity.type
_entity.pdbx_description
1 polymer ?
#
loop_
_entity_poly.entity_id
_entity_poly.type
_entity_poly.pdbx_seq_one_letter_code
_entity_poly.pdbx_strand_id
1 'polypeptide(L)'
;IIEGANGPTLPEADDVLQQRGIAVVPDVIANAGGVTVSYFEWVQDFSSFFWSEEEINQRLDSIMQHAIEAVWQKADALSVTLRTAAYAVACERILLARKDRGLYP
;
A
#
# COMPACT_ATOMS: atom_id res chain seq x y z
N ILE A 1 -2.89 1.82 15.76
CA ILE A 1 -1.77 0.87 15.55
C ILE A 1 -1.23 1.07 14.15
N ILE A 2 0.09 1.15 14.01
CA ILE A 2 0.78 1.20 12.71
C ILE A 2 1.74 0.01 12.65
N GLU A 3 1.52 -0.88 11.70
CA GLU A 3 2.28 -2.13 11.59
C GLU A 3 3.57 -1.93 10.80
N GLY A 4 4.69 -1.75 11.48
CA GLY A 4 6.00 -1.64 10.82
C GLY A 4 6.59 -2.98 10.38
N ALA A 5 6.30 -4.07 11.08
CA ALA A 5 6.72 -5.42 10.72
C ALA A 5 5.70 -6.13 9.82
N ASN A 6 6.13 -7.16 9.10
CA ASN A 6 5.22 -7.95 8.26
C ASN A 6 4.44 -8.95 9.12
N GLY A 7 3.11 -8.93 9.01
CA GLY A 7 2.21 -9.83 9.70
C GLY A 7 2.30 -9.80 11.23
N PRO A 8 2.41 -8.63 11.90
CA PRO A 8 2.65 -8.59 13.35
C PRO A 8 1.41 -8.88 14.18
N THR A 9 0.23 -8.67 13.58
CA THR A 9 -1.07 -8.85 14.26
C THR A 9 -1.70 -10.15 13.81
N LEU A 10 -2.06 -11.00 14.76
CA LEU A 10 -2.78 -12.23 14.47
C LEU A 10 -4.23 -11.93 14.02
N PRO A 11 -4.82 -12.74 13.15
CA PRO A 11 -6.19 -12.53 12.69
C PRO A 11 -7.21 -12.41 13.83
N GLU A 12 -7.06 -13.21 14.87
CA GLU A 12 -7.93 -13.18 16.05
C GLU A 12 -7.84 -11.86 16.83
N ALA A 13 -6.67 -11.20 16.78
CA ALA A 13 -6.48 -9.91 17.41
C ALA A 13 -7.11 -8.78 16.56
N ASP A 14 -7.11 -8.89 15.24
CA ASP A 14 -7.78 -7.92 14.35
C ASP A 14 -9.27 -7.76 14.69
N ASP A 15 -9.97 -8.87 14.96
CA ASP A 15 -11.38 -8.85 15.34
C ASP A 15 -11.61 -8.10 16.67
N VAL A 16 -10.74 -8.32 17.65
CA VAL A 16 -10.81 -7.63 18.94
C VAL A 16 -10.53 -6.14 18.79
N LEU A 17 -9.54 -5.78 17.99
CA LEU A 17 -9.18 -4.39 17.74
C LEU A 17 -10.31 -3.65 17.02
N GLN A 18 -10.91 -4.29 16.03
CA GLN A 18 -12.08 -3.73 15.32
C GLN A 18 -13.27 -3.52 16.26
N GLN A 19 -13.61 -4.50 17.10
CA GLN A 19 -14.70 -4.38 18.08
C GLN A 19 -14.46 -3.24 19.08
N ARG A 20 -13.20 -2.93 19.39
CA ARG A 20 -12.81 -1.84 20.27
C ARG A 20 -12.67 -0.49 19.56
N GLY A 21 -12.93 -0.43 18.25
CA GLY A 21 -12.80 0.79 17.47
C GLY A 21 -11.36 1.27 17.30
N ILE A 22 -10.38 0.38 17.42
CA ILE A 22 -8.95 0.73 17.28
C ILE A 22 -8.59 0.62 15.79
N ALA A 23 -8.22 1.74 15.18
CA ALA A 23 -7.74 1.76 13.81
C ALA A 23 -6.36 1.10 13.69
N VAL A 24 -6.24 0.18 12.72
CA VAL A 24 -4.98 -0.49 12.39
C VAL A 24 -4.59 -0.13 10.97
N VAL A 25 -3.46 0.56 10.81
CA VAL A 25 -2.83 0.78 9.50
C VAL A 25 -2.00 -0.47 9.19
N PRO A 26 -2.42 -1.27 8.19
CA PRO A 26 -1.81 -2.58 7.96
C PRO A 26 -0.40 -2.46 7.39
N ASP A 27 0.40 -3.48 7.64
CA ASP A 27 1.79 -3.63 7.21
C ASP A 27 1.99 -3.37 5.72
N VAL A 28 1.13 -3.91 4.88
CA VAL A 28 1.18 -3.75 3.41
C VAL A 28 1.18 -2.29 2.95
N ILE A 29 0.70 -1.36 3.78
CA ILE A 29 0.77 0.09 3.54
C ILE A 29 1.84 0.73 4.43
N ALA A 30 1.86 0.39 5.72
CA ALA A 30 2.69 1.09 6.70
C ALA A 30 4.19 0.95 6.43
N ASN A 31 4.65 -0.19 5.91
CA ASN A 31 6.05 -0.45 5.61
C ASN A 31 6.40 -0.42 4.12
N ALA A 32 5.47 -0.03 3.24
CA ALA A 32 5.66 -0.02 1.79
C ALA A 32 6.71 0.99 1.29
N GLY A 33 7.12 1.95 2.14
CA GLY A 33 8.14 2.93 1.78
C GLY A 33 9.46 2.29 1.39
N GLY A 34 9.89 1.23 2.08
CA GLY A 34 11.14 0.53 1.78
C GLY A 34 11.17 -0.07 0.38
N VAL A 35 10.12 -0.80 0.00
CA VAL A 35 10.02 -1.40 -1.34
C VAL A 35 9.86 -0.34 -2.43
N THR A 36 9.20 0.77 -2.13
CA THR A 36 9.06 1.90 -3.06
C THR A 36 10.43 2.54 -3.36
N VAL A 37 11.26 2.74 -2.35
CA VAL A 37 12.63 3.26 -2.54
C VAL A 37 13.50 2.27 -3.31
N SER A 38 13.39 0.97 -3.03
CA SER A 38 14.09 -0.06 -3.81
C SER A 38 13.69 -0.05 -5.28
N TYR A 39 12.42 0.23 -5.59
CA TYR A 39 11.98 0.44 -6.97
C TYR A 39 12.63 1.67 -7.59
N PHE A 40 12.79 2.77 -6.83
CA PHE A 40 13.49 3.96 -7.31
C PHE A 40 14.97 3.68 -7.62
N GLU A 41 15.65 2.88 -6.77
CA GLU A 41 17.02 2.44 -7.04
C GLU A 41 17.09 1.71 -8.38
N TRP A 42 16.23 0.73 -8.58
CA TRP A 42 16.17 -0.03 -9.82
C TRP A 42 15.94 0.87 -11.05
N VAL A 43 15.02 1.85 -10.98
CA VAL A 43 14.74 2.80 -12.07
C VAL A 43 15.97 3.65 -12.37
N GLN A 44 16.67 4.15 -11.35
CA GLN A 44 17.85 4.99 -11.49
C GLN A 44 19.02 4.21 -12.10
N ASP A 45 19.25 2.99 -11.63
CA ASP A 45 20.29 2.10 -12.17
C ASP A 45 20.05 1.80 -13.64
N PHE A 46 18.81 1.48 -14.01
CA PHE A 46 18.42 1.14 -15.37
C PHE A 46 18.53 2.34 -16.33
N SER A 47 18.20 3.54 -15.86
CA SER A 47 18.27 4.77 -16.64
C SER A 47 19.65 5.43 -16.63
N SER A 48 20.54 5.00 -15.74
CA SER A 48 21.85 5.67 -15.47
C SER A 48 21.69 7.15 -15.13
N PHE A 49 20.57 7.51 -14.50
CA PHE A 49 20.26 8.87 -14.08
C PHE A 49 19.81 8.86 -12.62
N PHE A 50 20.56 9.54 -11.77
CA PHE A 50 20.37 9.50 -10.33
C PHE A 50 19.69 10.77 -9.82
N TRP A 51 18.69 10.58 -8.97
CA TRP A 51 17.94 11.65 -8.32
C TRP A 51 18.64 12.07 -7.03
N SER A 52 18.43 13.32 -6.63
CA SER A 52 18.83 13.79 -5.30
C SER A 52 17.95 13.12 -4.21
N GLU A 53 18.46 13.09 -2.98
CA GLU A 53 17.71 12.61 -1.83
C GLU A 53 16.38 13.35 -1.67
N GLU A 54 16.38 14.66 -1.92
CA GLU A 54 15.17 15.47 -1.84
C GLU A 54 14.10 15.04 -2.87
N GLU A 55 14.51 14.78 -4.10
CA GLU A 55 13.61 14.28 -5.15
C GLU A 55 13.05 12.89 -4.81
N ILE A 56 13.89 12.01 -4.24
CA ILE A 56 13.46 10.68 -3.78
C ILE A 56 12.42 10.83 -2.68
N ASN A 57 12.68 11.66 -1.67
CA ASN A 57 11.78 11.87 -0.55
C ASN A 57 10.44 12.47 -0.99
N GLN A 58 10.44 13.46 -1.88
CA GLN A 58 9.22 14.06 -2.42
C GLN A 58 8.36 13.04 -3.19
N ARG A 59 9.01 12.20 -4.02
CA ARG A 59 8.32 11.13 -4.77
C ARG A 59 7.76 10.07 -3.85
N LEU A 60 8.54 9.66 -2.84
CA LEU A 60 8.11 8.69 -1.84
C LEU A 60 6.89 9.20 -1.08
N ASP A 61 6.97 10.42 -0.55
CA ASP A 61 5.87 11.05 0.19
C ASP A 61 4.59 11.08 -0.64
N SER A 62 4.68 11.57 -1.89
CA SER A 62 3.53 11.60 -2.81
C SER A 62 2.92 10.22 -3.05
N ILE A 63 3.73 9.18 -3.28
CA ILE A 63 3.24 7.81 -3.51
C ILE A 63 2.56 7.26 -2.26
N MET A 64 3.18 7.46 -1.09
CA MET A 64 2.65 6.95 0.17
C MET A 64 1.35 7.64 0.57
N GLN A 65 1.25 8.97 0.39
CA GLN A 65 0.02 9.72 0.63
C GLN A 65 -1.13 9.23 -0.26
N HIS A 66 -0.90 9.12 -1.56
CA HIS A 66 -1.93 8.61 -2.47
C HIS A 66 -2.35 7.17 -2.16
N ALA A 67 -1.40 6.35 -1.72
CA ALA A 67 -1.70 4.96 -1.36
C ALA A 67 -2.59 4.88 -0.12
N ILE A 68 -2.26 5.62 0.94
CA ILE A 68 -3.06 5.60 2.18
C ILE A 68 -4.43 6.24 1.98
N GLU A 69 -4.53 7.32 1.21
CA GLU A 69 -5.80 7.95 0.87
C GLU A 69 -6.73 6.99 0.12
N ALA A 70 -6.20 6.29 -0.89
CA ALA A 70 -6.99 5.31 -1.66
C ALA A 70 -7.52 4.18 -0.77
N VAL A 71 -6.70 3.70 0.17
CA VAL A 71 -7.11 2.66 1.12
C VAL A 71 -8.16 3.20 2.09
N TRP A 72 -7.97 4.42 2.60
CA TRP A 72 -8.92 5.03 3.54
C TRP A 72 -10.28 5.25 2.89
N GLN A 73 -10.30 5.86 1.71
CA GLN A 73 -11.53 6.07 0.94
C GLN A 73 -12.24 4.74 0.63
N LYS A 74 -11.49 3.69 0.31
CA LYS A 74 -12.04 2.36 0.06
C LYS A 74 -12.64 1.75 1.33
N ALA A 75 -11.96 1.91 2.48
CA ALA A 75 -12.46 1.44 3.77
C ALA A 75 -13.78 2.09 4.14
N ASP A 76 -13.88 3.41 3.98
CA ASP A 76 -15.10 4.16 4.25
C ASP A 76 -16.23 3.75 3.30
N ALA A 77 -15.94 3.67 2.00
CA ALA A 77 -16.94 3.31 0.98
C ALA A 77 -17.53 1.90 1.17
N LEU A 78 -16.70 0.95 1.64
CA LEU A 78 -17.12 -0.43 1.87
C LEU A 78 -17.50 -0.73 3.33
N SER A 79 -17.29 0.22 4.24
CA SER A 79 -17.46 0.02 5.68
C SER A 79 -16.69 -1.20 6.22
N VAL A 80 -15.42 -1.31 5.82
CA VAL A 80 -14.50 -2.41 6.19
C VAL A 80 -13.25 -1.86 6.87
N THR A 81 -12.42 -2.77 7.42
CA THR A 81 -11.12 -2.39 8.01
C THR A 81 -10.15 -1.89 6.93
N LEU A 82 -9.14 -1.08 7.33
CA LEU A 82 -8.08 -0.63 6.42
C LEU A 82 -7.32 -1.81 5.80
N ARG A 83 -7.14 -2.91 6.53
CA ARG A 83 -6.52 -4.14 6.01
C ARG A 83 -7.34 -4.73 4.86
N THR A 84 -8.64 -4.93 5.05
CA THR A 84 -9.53 -5.43 4.00
C THR A 84 -9.57 -4.48 2.80
N ALA A 85 -9.63 -3.18 3.06
CA ALA A 85 -9.62 -2.16 2.01
C ALA A 85 -8.31 -2.16 1.20
N ALA A 86 -7.15 -2.33 1.86
CA ALA A 86 -5.86 -2.41 1.18
C ALA A 86 -5.81 -3.59 0.20
N TYR A 87 -6.27 -4.76 0.61
CA TYR A 87 -6.39 -5.91 -0.30
C TYR A 87 -7.40 -5.66 -1.42
N ALA A 88 -8.53 -5.03 -1.14
CA ALA A 88 -9.53 -4.71 -2.17
C ALA A 88 -8.93 -3.77 -3.24
N VAL A 89 -8.24 -2.70 -2.83
CA VAL A 89 -7.55 -1.78 -3.76
C VAL A 89 -6.52 -2.51 -4.61
N ALA A 90 -5.70 -3.38 -3.99
CA ALA A 90 -4.68 -4.15 -4.69
C ALA A 90 -5.30 -5.11 -5.72
N CYS A 91 -6.31 -5.88 -5.33
CA CYS A 91 -7.01 -6.80 -6.22
C CYS A 91 -7.69 -6.08 -7.39
N GLU A 92 -8.36 -4.95 -7.14
CA GLU A 92 -8.98 -4.16 -8.20
C GLU A 92 -7.97 -3.68 -9.23
N ARG A 93 -6.80 -3.17 -8.79
CA ARG A 93 -5.72 -2.73 -9.69
C ARG A 93 -5.18 -3.88 -10.56
N ILE A 94 -4.96 -5.04 -9.96
CA ILE A 94 -4.48 -6.23 -10.68
C ILE A 94 -5.53 -6.71 -11.69
N LEU A 95 -6.80 -6.76 -11.30
CA LEU A 95 -7.88 -7.18 -12.18
C LEU A 95 -8.09 -6.22 -13.34
N LEU A 96 -8.01 -4.91 -13.08
CA LEU A 96 -8.09 -3.88 -14.12
C LEU A 96 -6.94 -4.02 -15.12
N ALA A 97 -5.70 -4.11 -14.63
CA ALA A 97 -4.54 -4.30 -15.48
C ALA A 97 -4.63 -5.58 -16.32
N ARG A 98 -5.15 -6.67 -15.74
CA ARG A 98 -5.40 -7.93 -16.47
C ARG A 98 -6.46 -7.76 -17.55
N LYS A 99 -7.54 -7.02 -17.26
CA LYS A 99 -8.61 -6.75 -18.21
C LYS A 99 -8.09 -5.88 -19.37
N ASP A 100 -7.31 -4.84 -19.07
CA ASP A 100 -6.75 -3.94 -20.08
C ASP A 100 -5.72 -4.64 -20.97
N ARG A 101 -4.95 -5.55 -20.40
CA ARG A 101 -4.03 -6.41 -21.17
C ARG A 101 -4.76 -7.34 -22.12
N GLY A 102 -6.01 -7.70 -21.83
CA GLY A 102 -6.79 -8.70 -22.54
C GLY A 102 -6.33 -10.14 -22.29
N LEU A 103 -7.15 -11.08 -22.74
CA LEU A 103 -6.76 -12.48 -22.87
C LEU A 103 -5.99 -12.59 -24.19
N TYR A 104 -4.69 -12.77 -24.08
CA TYR A 104 -3.93 -13.26 -25.22
C TYR A 104 -4.18 -14.77 -25.33
N PRO A 105 -4.56 -15.28 -26.50
CA PRO A 105 -4.65 -16.73 -26.73
C PRO A 105 -3.28 -17.38 -26.65
#